data_cadf7ff0b5a0c8bfb48c4ddc9d022823
#
_entry.id   cadf7ff0b5a0c8bfb48c4ddc9d022823
#
_cell.length_a   1.000
_cell.length_b   1.000
_cell.length_c   1.000
_cell.angle_alpha   90.00
_cell.angle_beta   90.00
_cell.angle_gamma   90.00
#
_symmetry.space_group_name_H-M   'P 1'
#
loop_
_entity.id
_entity.type
_entity.pdbx_description
1 polymer ?
#
loop_
_entity_poly.entity_id
_entity_poly.type
_entity_poly.pdbx_seq_one_letter_code
_entity_poly.pdbx_strand_id
1 'polypeptide(L)'
;KNDYIDVRVPYEGEIAFSNLLKLILEHGVKSKDKIFKDPINGCVFLNKKTNEVISAKQARIQSLDVVPSPYLTGIMDEFFGGDLGPVIQTTRGCPFKCNFCHESDDYFHKIKNHETLFAEEELEYIGKKAFETNTAGHLQIADSNFGMFLRDKFISEKILDLKEKYNWPLGIGISTGKHFERVFDTTFMLRDLFDFTVSVQSMNQDVLDATGRTNIPVTKYKKFTTVLRQKGRSTTSETIVPLPKESLKSFFKGMDELIEMKVSRIVSNTIMLLDGTVYEDKEYTDKYGYKAKYRLLPLRFGIYGGEKVFEVE
;
A
#
# COMPACT_ATOMS: atom_id res chain seq x y z
N LYS A 1 7.40 0.94 24.48
CA LYS A 1 8.56 0.01 24.52
C LYS A 1 8.02 -1.40 24.39
N ASN A 2 8.52 -2.14 23.43
CA ASN A 2 8.13 -3.54 23.24
C ASN A 2 9.34 -4.43 23.66
N ASP A 3 9.24 -5.07 24.81
CA ASP A 3 10.33 -5.86 25.38
C ASP A 3 10.62 -7.16 24.62
N TYR A 4 9.75 -7.52 23.68
CA TYR A 4 9.88 -8.72 22.84
C TYR A 4 10.62 -8.45 21.54
N ILE A 5 10.87 -7.18 21.19
CA ILE A 5 11.59 -6.80 19.96
C ILE A 5 13.03 -6.42 20.32
N ASP A 6 14.01 -7.11 19.72
CA ASP A 6 15.42 -6.79 19.87
C ASP A 6 15.91 -5.77 18.84
N VAL A 7 15.39 -5.86 17.61
CA VAL A 7 15.80 -5.02 16.47
C VAL A 7 14.55 -4.59 15.70
N ARG A 8 14.49 -3.33 15.32
CA ARG A 8 13.53 -2.79 14.38
C ARG A 8 14.23 -2.35 13.12
N VAL A 9 13.71 -2.72 11.96
CA VAL A 9 14.17 -2.26 10.65
C VAL A 9 13.06 -1.37 10.07
N PRO A 10 13.15 -0.05 10.26
CA PRO A 10 12.19 0.89 9.70
C PRO A 10 12.39 1.07 8.20
N TYR A 11 11.32 1.43 7.49
CA TYR A 11 11.32 1.74 6.06
C TYR A 11 11.71 0.55 5.15
N GLU A 12 12.66 0.75 4.21
CA GLU A 12 13.14 -0.28 3.29
C GLU A 12 14.04 -1.29 4.01
N GLY A 13 13.58 -2.54 4.09
CA GLY A 13 14.25 -3.57 4.88
C GLY A 13 15.28 -4.41 4.14
N GLU A 14 15.24 -4.44 2.82
CA GLU A 14 15.96 -5.44 2.02
C GLU A 14 17.48 -5.48 2.33
N ILE A 15 18.14 -4.32 2.30
CA ILE A 15 19.57 -4.23 2.56
C ILE A 15 19.87 -4.33 4.06
N ALA A 16 19.11 -3.59 4.88
CA ALA A 16 19.33 -3.55 6.33
C ALA A 16 19.14 -4.92 6.99
N PHE A 17 18.05 -5.62 6.61
CA PHE A 17 17.75 -6.94 7.12
C PHE A 17 18.76 -7.98 6.62
N SER A 18 19.17 -7.91 5.34
CA SER A 18 20.24 -8.78 4.80
C SER A 18 21.56 -8.62 5.58
N ASN A 19 21.95 -7.38 5.88
CA ASN A 19 23.15 -7.12 6.66
C ASN A 19 23.04 -7.61 8.10
N LEU A 20 21.87 -7.45 8.72
CA LEU A 20 21.58 -7.99 10.04
C LEU A 20 21.67 -9.52 10.06
N LEU A 21 21.07 -10.21 9.08
CA LEU A 21 21.16 -11.67 8.97
C LEU A 21 22.58 -12.16 8.78
N LYS A 22 23.37 -11.52 7.91
CA LYS A 22 24.79 -11.87 7.72
C LYS A 22 25.54 -11.80 9.04
N LEU A 23 25.37 -10.73 9.80
CA LEU A 23 26.02 -10.55 11.09
C LEU A 23 25.58 -11.62 12.11
N ILE A 24 24.28 -11.97 12.12
CA ILE A 24 23.77 -13.02 13.02
C ILE A 24 24.32 -14.39 12.64
N LEU A 25 24.38 -14.72 11.36
CA LEU A 25 24.94 -15.98 10.87
C LEU A 25 26.45 -16.10 11.18
N GLU A 26 27.19 -14.99 11.09
CA GLU A 26 28.62 -14.94 11.35
C GLU A 26 28.99 -15.08 12.84
N HIS A 27 28.18 -14.47 13.71
CA HIS A 27 28.53 -14.28 15.13
C HIS A 27 27.57 -14.91 16.12
N GLY A 28 26.45 -15.45 15.67
CA GLY A 28 25.43 -16.07 16.53
C GLY A 28 24.97 -15.13 17.65
N VAL A 29 24.90 -15.66 18.87
CA VAL A 29 24.43 -14.89 20.05
C VAL A 29 25.35 -13.70 20.41
N LYS A 30 26.61 -13.68 19.95
CA LYS A 30 27.56 -12.56 20.16
C LYS A 30 27.28 -11.37 19.21
N SER A 31 26.36 -11.52 18.25
CA SER A 31 25.98 -10.45 17.34
C SER A 31 25.45 -9.22 18.07
N LYS A 32 24.74 -9.40 19.20
CA LYS A 32 24.24 -8.27 20.01
C LYS A 32 25.35 -7.34 20.49
N ASP A 33 26.48 -7.88 20.98
CA ASP A 33 27.60 -7.07 21.44
C ASP A 33 28.30 -6.31 20.30
N LYS A 34 28.30 -6.88 19.09
CA LYS A 34 28.86 -6.23 17.91
C LYS A 34 27.96 -5.12 17.39
N ILE A 35 26.65 -5.35 17.33
CA ILE A 35 25.65 -4.36 16.90
C ILE A 35 25.74 -3.09 17.77
N PHE A 36 25.96 -3.24 19.08
CA PHE A 36 26.09 -2.09 19.98
C PHE A 36 27.39 -1.30 19.77
N LYS A 37 28.44 -1.94 19.26
CA LYS A 37 29.73 -1.30 18.96
C LYS A 37 29.77 -0.68 17.55
N ASP A 38 29.12 -1.36 16.59
CA ASP A 38 29.09 -0.96 15.19
C ASP A 38 27.65 -1.15 14.66
N PRO A 39 26.81 -0.13 14.81
CA PRO A 39 25.41 -0.21 14.45
C PRO A 39 25.19 -0.42 12.94
N ILE A 40 24.28 -1.33 12.61
CA ILE A 40 23.92 -1.63 11.23
C ILE A 40 23.04 -0.52 10.67
N ASN A 41 23.43 0.04 9.52
CA ASN A 41 22.64 1.05 8.81
C ASN A 41 21.23 0.54 8.51
N GLY A 42 20.22 1.35 8.81
CA GLY A 42 18.81 1.02 8.64
C GLY A 42 18.19 0.21 9.78
N CYS A 43 18.96 -0.08 10.85
CA CYS A 43 18.46 -0.79 12.01
C CYS A 43 18.37 0.11 13.24
N VAL A 44 17.39 -0.19 14.09
CA VAL A 44 17.22 0.44 15.40
C VAL A 44 17.24 -0.65 16.46
N PHE A 45 18.08 -0.49 17.46
CA PHE A 45 18.29 -1.46 18.53
C PHE A 45 18.00 -0.83 19.88
N LEU A 46 17.44 -1.63 20.78
CA LEU A 46 17.30 -1.26 22.18
C LEU A 46 18.31 -2.04 23.02
N ASN A 47 19.24 -1.33 23.63
CA ASN A 47 20.09 -1.92 24.68
C ASN A 47 19.25 -2.07 25.97
N LYS A 48 18.74 -3.27 26.21
CA LYS A 48 17.86 -3.54 27.36
C LYS A 48 18.55 -3.34 28.71
N LYS A 49 19.89 -3.37 28.77
CA LYS A 49 20.65 -3.16 30.01
C LYS A 49 20.78 -1.68 30.37
N THR A 50 21.08 -0.84 29.37
CA THR A 50 21.25 0.62 29.56
C THR A 50 19.99 1.41 29.24
N ASN A 51 18.99 0.77 28.61
CA ASN A 51 17.77 1.40 28.07
C ASN A 51 18.06 2.45 27.00
N GLU A 52 19.21 2.33 26.33
CA GLU A 52 19.65 3.22 25.27
C GLU A 52 19.15 2.73 23.92
N VAL A 53 18.61 3.65 23.11
CA VAL A 53 18.23 3.38 21.73
C VAL A 53 19.40 3.75 20.82
N ILE A 54 19.89 2.79 20.09
CA ILE A 54 20.96 2.95 19.11
C ILE A 54 20.33 2.84 17.72
N SER A 55 20.54 3.83 16.87
CA SER A 55 20.04 3.82 15.51
C SER A 55 21.11 4.28 14.52
N ALA A 56 21.17 3.62 13.37
CA ALA A 56 21.98 4.04 12.25
C ALA A 56 21.08 4.23 11.03
N LYS A 57 21.08 5.47 10.50
CA LYS A 57 20.21 5.84 9.37
C LYS A 57 20.71 5.20 8.08
N GLN A 58 19.84 4.50 7.39
CA GLN A 58 20.11 4.02 6.04
C GLN A 58 19.73 5.06 5.00
N ALA A 59 20.58 5.23 3.99
CA ALA A 59 20.19 5.93 2.78
C ALA A 59 19.14 5.08 2.03
N ARG A 60 18.13 5.75 1.47
CA ARG A 60 17.13 5.10 0.65
C ARG A 60 17.76 4.40 -0.56
N ILE A 61 17.27 3.21 -0.93
CA ILE A 61 17.69 2.48 -2.12
C ILE A 61 17.57 3.39 -3.35
N GLN A 62 18.65 3.51 -4.13
CA GLN A 62 18.69 4.42 -5.28
C GLN A 62 17.96 3.85 -6.50
N SER A 63 18.11 2.56 -6.80
CA SER A 63 17.37 1.80 -7.80
C SER A 63 16.75 0.59 -7.16
N LEU A 64 15.50 0.28 -7.46
CA LEU A 64 14.84 -0.94 -6.97
C LEU A 64 15.41 -2.19 -7.64
N ASP A 65 16.06 -2.07 -8.80
CA ASP A 65 16.62 -3.21 -9.54
C ASP A 65 17.82 -3.89 -8.86
N VAL A 66 18.35 -3.26 -7.80
CA VAL A 66 19.35 -3.93 -6.93
C VAL A 66 18.72 -4.99 -6.03
N VAL A 67 17.40 -5.00 -5.90
CA VAL A 67 16.65 -6.00 -5.15
C VAL A 67 16.24 -7.11 -6.13
N PRO A 68 16.75 -8.33 -5.96
CA PRO A 68 16.39 -9.42 -6.88
C PRO A 68 14.91 -9.75 -6.78
N SER A 69 14.28 -10.05 -7.92
CA SER A 69 12.90 -10.50 -7.95
C SER A 69 12.77 -11.87 -7.27
N PRO A 70 11.88 -12.02 -6.30
CA PRO A 70 11.61 -13.31 -5.68
C PRO A 70 10.97 -14.31 -6.66
N TYR A 71 10.31 -13.82 -7.71
CA TYR A 71 9.74 -14.65 -8.77
C TYR A 71 10.82 -15.13 -9.75
N LEU A 72 11.61 -14.20 -10.32
CA LEU A 72 12.66 -14.55 -11.28
C LEU A 72 13.76 -15.44 -10.68
N THR A 73 13.96 -15.37 -9.37
CA THR A 73 14.87 -16.28 -8.65
C THR A 73 14.27 -17.63 -8.34
N GLY A 74 12.98 -17.84 -8.60
CA GLY A 74 12.26 -19.09 -8.32
C GLY A 74 11.89 -19.32 -6.85
N ILE A 75 12.21 -18.40 -5.93
CA ILE A 75 11.88 -18.55 -4.49
C ILE A 75 10.37 -18.64 -4.26
N MET A 76 9.57 -18.01 -5.12
CA MET A 76 8.11 -18.04 -5.00
C MET A 76 7.44 -19.22 -5.70
N ASP A 77 8.20 -20.13 -6.33
CA ASP A 77 7.64 -21.22 -7.14
C ASP A 77 6.75 -22.18 -6.33
N GLU A 78 7.09 -22.43 -5.08
CA GLU A 78 6.30 -23.29 -4.20
C GLU A 78 4.91 -22.73 -3.83
N PHE A 79 4.68 -21.44 -4.02
CA PHE A 79 3.41 -20.79 -3.72
C PHE A 79 2.45 -20.71 -4.91
N PHE A 80 2.88 -21.16 -6.09
CA PHE A 80 2.00 -21.26 -7.25
C PHE A 80 1.16 -22.55 -7.17
N GLY A 81 0.04 -22.59 -7.88
CA GLY A 81 -0.85 -23.75 -7.96
C GLY A 81 -1.89 -23.86 -6.85
N GLY A 82 -2.14 -22.77 -6.12
CA GLY A 82 -3.13 -22.70 -5.04
C GLY A 82 -3.96 -21.42 -5.07
N ASP A 83 -4.55 -21.10 -3.92
CA ASP A 83 -5.45 -19.94 -3.73
C ASP A 83 -4.70 -18.62 -3.53
N LEU A 84 -3.37 -18.64 -3.43
CA LEU A 84 -2.56 -17.43 -3.27
C LEU A 84 -2.37 -16.75 -4.62
N GLY A 85 -2.71 -15.47 -4.68
CA GLY A 85 -2.46 -14.60 -5.84
C GLY A 85 -1.08 -13.95 -5.75
N PRO A 86 -0.34 -13.86 -6.87
CA PRO A 86 0.92 -13.11 -6.91
C PRO A 86 0.76 -11.63 -6.55
N VAL A 87 1.79 -11.07 -5.91
CA VAL A 87 1.89 -9.66 -5.56
C VAL A 87 3.17 -9.08 -6.15
N ILE A 88 3.06 -8.02 -6.93
CA ILE A 88 4.22 -7.28 -7.47
C ILE A 88 4.22 -5.84 -6.98
N GLN A 89 5.40 -5.22 -6.96
CA GLN A 89 5.56 -3.78 -6.74
C GLN A 89 6.44 -3.22 -7.85
N THR A 90 5.89 -2.37 -8.71
CA THR A 90 6.64 -1.77 -9.82
C THR A 90 7.17 -0.38 -9.49
N THR A 91 6.51 0.30 -8.55
CA THR A 91 6.82 1.66 -8.10
C THR A 91 6.71 1.76 -6.59
N ARG A 92 7.67 2.38 -5.94
CA ARG A 92 7.71 2.60 -4.50
C ARG A 92 7.72 4.09 -4.15
N GLY A 93 6.82 4.47 -3.24
CA GLY A 93 6.68 5.82 -2.72
C GLY A 93 5.44 6.55 -3.24
N CYS A 94 5.14 7.68 -2.60
CA CYS A 94 3.96 8.50 -2.87
C CYS A 94 4.33 9.98 -2.83
N PRO A 95 4.01 10.78 -3.86
CA PRO A 95 4.35 12.20 -3.88
C PRO A 95 3.40 13.07 -3.06
N PHE A 96 2.36 12.46 -2.48
CA PHE A 96 1.31 13.18 -1.74
C PHE A 96 1.60 13.19 -0.23
N LYS A 97 1.10 14.23 0.44
CA LYS A 97 1.31 14.48 1.88
C LYS A 97 0.01 14.35 2.69
N CYS A 98 -0.80 13.33 2.39
CA CYS A 98 -2.02 13.08 3.15
C CYS A 98 -1.65 12.70 4.59
N ASN A 99 -1.95 13.55 5.55
CA ASN A 99 -1.44 13.44 6.93
C ASN A 99 -1.94 12.22 7.71
N PHE A 100 -2.99 11.57 7.26
CA PHE A 100 -3.50 10.30 7.79
C PHE A 100 -2.78 9.07 7.23
N CYS A 101 -1.91 9.25 6.23
CA CYS A 101 -1.25 8.17 5.52
C CYS A 101 0.18 8.01 6.00
N HIS A 102 0.62 6.78 6.21
CA HIS A 102 1.99 6.48 6.60
C HIS A 102 3.03 6.91 5.55
N GLU A 103 2.64 6.95 4.28
CA GLU A 103 3.50 7.44 3.19
C GLU A 103 3.59 8.98 3.12
N SER A 104 2.98 9.72 4.06
CA SER A 104 3.17 11.17 4.17
C SER A 104 4.56 11.57 4.68
N ASP A 105 5.34 10.63 5.23
CA ASP A 105 6.73 10.85 5.62
C ASP A 105 7.59 11.19 4.40
N ASP A 106 8.48 12.18 4.56
CA ASP A 106 9.39 12.67 3.52
C ASP A 106 10.27 11.57 2.90
N TYR A 107 10.46 10.46 3.63
CA TYR A 107 11.14 9.27 3.13
C TYR A 107 10.49 8.71 1.87
N PHE A 108 9.16 8.69 1.81
CA PHE A 108 8.40 8.11 0.69
C PHE A 108 8.16 9.08 -0.47
N HIS A 109 8.44 10.38 -0.33
CA HIS A 109 8.14 11.37 -1.39
C HIS A 109 8.99 11.21 -2.65
N LYS A 110 10.16 10.59 -2.55
CA LYS A 110 10.99 10.28 -3.73
C LYS A 110 10.53 8.98 -4.34
N ILE A 111 9.89 9.07 -5.48
CA ILE A 111 9.44 7.90 -6.24
C ILE A 111 10.64 7.11 -6.74
N LYS A 112 10.59 5.80 -6.56
CA LYS A 112 11.55 4.82 -7.08
C LYS A 112 10.79 3.79 -7.90
N ASN A 113 11.34 3.43 -9.04
CA ASN A 113 10.74 2.46 -9.94
C ASN A 113 11.73 1.34 -10.21
N HIS A 114 11.20 0.16 -10.51
CA HIS A 114 11.94 -0.82 -11.29
C HIS A 114 12.06 -0.34 -12.74
N GLU A 115 13.09 -0.78 -13.44
CA GLU A 115 13.12 -0.65 -14.90
C GLU A 115 11.87 -1.34 -15.50
N THR A 116 11.31 -0.77 -16.57
CA THR A 116 10.09 -1.31 -17.17
C THR A 116 10.30 -2.75 -17.66
N LEU A 117 11.45 -3.03 -18.26
CA LEU A 117 11.80 -4.37 -18.73
C LEU A 117 11.84 -5.39 -17.58
N PHE A 118 12.39 -5.01 -16.42
CA PHE A 118 12.39 -5.87 -15.22
C PHE A 118 10.97 -6.26 -14.80
N ALA A 119 10.06 -5.27 -14.75
CA ALA A 119 8.67 -5.54 -14.38
C ALA A 119 7.94 -6.39 -15.45
N GLU A 120 8.25 -6.22 -16.73
CA GLU A 120 7.69 -7.03 -17.80
C GLU A 120 8.18 -8.48 -17.76
N GLU A 121 9.47 -8.71 -17.47
CA GLU A 121 10.05 -10.05 -17.30
C GLU A 121 9.44 -10.76 -16.09
N GLU A 122 9.29 -10.07 -14.96
CA GLU A 122 8.64 -10.60 -13.77
C GLU A 122 7.18 -10.98 -14.05
N LEU A 123 6.42 -10.12 -14.72
CA LEU A 123 5.05 -10.38 -15.12
C LEU A 123 4.93 -11.57 -16.09
N GLU A 124 5.83 -11.68 -17.09
CA GLU A 124 5.85 -12.83 -18.01
C GLU A 124 6.10 -14.13 -17.25
N TYR A 125 7.08 -14.13 -16.33
CA TYR A 125 7.36 -15.30 -15.50
C TYR A 125 6.14 -15.71 -14.68
N ILE A 126 5.51 -14.76 -13.99
CA ILE A 126 4.33 -15.00 -13.16
C ILE A 126 3.17 -15.53 -14.01
N GLY A 127 2.87 -14.87 -15.13
CA GLY A 127 1.76 -15.27 -16.01
C GLY A 127 1.92 -16.69 -16.56
N LYS A 128 3.13 -17.04 -16.99
CA LYS A 128 3.46 -18.39 -17.46
C LYS A 128 3.31 -19.41 -16.33
N LYS A 129 3.88 -19.16 -15.16
CA LYS A 129 3.77 -20.05 -13.98
C LYS A 129 2.33 -20.21 -13.53
N ALA A 130 1.58 -19.12 -13.45
CA ALA A 130 0.17 -19.16 -13.05
C ALA A 130 -0.67 -20.01 -14.00
N PHE A 131 -0.40 -19.94 -15.31
CA PHE A 131 -1.04 -20.79 -16.31
C PHE A 131 -0.65 -22.27 -16.15
N GLU A 132 0.65 -22.56 -16.03
CA GLU A 132 1.16 -23.93 -15.91
C GLU A 132 0.67 -24.65 -14.65
N THR A 133 0.45 -23.92 -13.57
CA THR A 133 0.09 -24.47 -12.26
C THR A 133 -1.38 -24.26 -11.87
N ASN A 134 -2.18 -23.60 -12.72
CA ASN A 134 -3.56 -23.23 -12.41
C ASN A 134 -3.68 -22.43 -11.11
N THR A 135 -2.80 -21.45 -10.94
CA THR A 135 -2.81 -20.54 -9.78
C THR A 135 -4.04 -19.60 -9.80
N ALA A 136 -4.46 -19.12 -8.62
CA ALA A 136 -5.54 -18.15 -8.47
C ALA A 136 -5.43 -16.98 -9.47
N GLY A 137 -6.55 -16.62 -10.07
CA GLY A 137 -6.62 -15.64 -11.18
C GLY A 137 -6.45 -14.19 -10.77
N HIS A 138 -5.97 -13.89 -9.55
CA HIS A 138 -5.82 -12.52 -9.06
C HIS A 138 -4.35 -12.11 -9.01
N LEU A 139 -4.05 -10.93 -9.58
CA LEU A 139 -2.75 -10.26 -9.47
C LEU A 139 -2.90 -9.00 -8.61
N GLN A 140 -2.12 -8.86 -7.56
CA GLN A 140 -2.05 -7.62 -6.77
C GLN A 140 -0.85 -6.79 -7.20
N ILE A 141 -1.08 -5.52 -7.58
CA ILE A 141 -0.03 -4.52 -7.78
C ILE A 141 0.00 -3.63 -6.52
N ALA A 142 1.08 -3.71 -5.77
CA ALA A 142 1.24 -3.04 -4.48
C ALA A 142 1.76 -1.59 -4.60
N ASP A 143 1.68 -1.00 -5.78
CA ASP A 143 2.02 0.40 -6.01
C ASP A 143 0.96 1.31 -5.37
N SER A 144 1.39 2.35 -4.67
CA SER A 144 0.47 3.28 -3.99
C SER A 144 -0.32 4.17 -4.96
N ASN A 145 0.11 4.29 -6.23
CA ASN A 145 -0.46 5.23 -7.19
C ASN A 145 -0.42 4.69 -8.64
N PHE A 146 -0.77 3.42 -8.85
CA PHE A 146 -0.75 2.81 -10.18
C PHE A 146 -1.66 3.57 -11.17
N GLY A 147 -1.22 3.68 -12.40
CA GLY A 147 -1.89 4.44 -13.47
C GLY A 147 -1.54 5.93 -13.48
N MET A 148 -0.74 6.42 -12.51
CA MET A 148 -0.35 7.83 -12.45
C MET A 148 0.87 8.15 -13.33
N PHE A 149 1.76 7.20 -13.53
CA PHE A 149 3.00 7.38 -14.28
C PHE A 149 2.87 6.90 -15.73
N LEU A 150 3.61 7.51 -16.65
CA LEU A 150 3.56 7.12 -18.07
C LEU A 150 3.95 5.66 -18.30
N ARG A 151 4.86 5.14 -17.48
CA ARG A 151 5.30 3.75 -17.54
C ARG A 151 4.20 2.74 -17.21
N ASP A 152 3.22 3.12 -16.41
CA ASP A 152 2.11 2.23 -16.01
C ASP A 152 1.27 1.80 -17.22
N LYS A 153 1.32 2.57 -18.31
CA LYS A 153 0.73 2.19 -19.58
C LYS A 153 1.39 0.92 -20.13
N PHE A 154 2.73 0.87 -20.17
CA PHE A 154 3.47 -0.30 -20.67
C PHE A 154 3.23 -1.53 -19.79
N ILE A 155 3.20 -1.34 -18.46
CA ILE A 155 2.83 -2.41 -17.52
C ILE A 155 1.41 -2.92 -17.80
N SER A 156 0.46 -2.01 -18.07
CA SER A 156 -0.92 -2.39 -18.40
C SER A 156 -1.03 -3.11 -19.74
N GLU A 157 -0.27 -2.69 -20.76
CA GLU A 157 -0.18 -3.38 -22.04
C GLU A 157 0.35 -4.81 -21.84
N LYS A 158 1.40 -4.98 -21.01
CA LYS A 158 1.93 -6.30 -20.68
C LYS A 158 0.90 -7.19 -19.95
N ILE A 159 0.14 -6.65 -19.01
CA ILE A 159 -0.93 -7.40 -18.33
C ILE A 159 -2.00 -7.88 -19.33
N LEU A 160 -2.36 -7.04 -20.31
CA LEU A 160 -3.31 -7.44 -21.35
C LEU A 160 -2.76 -8.52 -22.28
N ASP A 161 -1.49 -8.44 -22.65
CA ASP A 161 -0.79 -9.46 -23.41
C ASP A 161 -0.81 -10.82 -22.67
N LEU A 162 -0.53 -10.82 -21.36
CA LEU A 162 -0.64 -12.02 -20.53
C LEU A 162 -2.08 -12.56 -20.44
N LYS A 163 -3.06 -11.64 -20.36
CA LYS A 163 -4.47 -12.02 -20.40
C LYS A 163 -4.86 -12.71 -21.69
N GLU A 164 -4.37 -12.22 -22.82
CA GLU A 164 -4.62 -12.83 -24.12
C GLU A 164 -3.89 -14.18 -24.26
N LYS A 165 -2.62 -14.22 -23.87
CA LYS A 165 -1.74 -15.39 -24.03
C LYS A 165 -2.05 -16.53 -23.08
N TYR A 166 -2.32 -16.24 -21.83
CA TYR A 166 -2.46 -17.21 -20.75
C TYR A 166 -3.87 -17.26 -20.12
N ASN A 167 -4.81 -16.42 -20.58
CA ASN A 167 -6.08 -16.16 -19.92
C ASN A 167 -5.91 -15.77 -18.42
N TRP A 168 -4.80 -15.17 -18.09
CA TRP A 168 -4.42 -14.71 -16.75
C TRP A 168 -3.83 -13.29 -16.81
N PRO A 169 -4.09 -12.41 -15.83
CA PRO A 169 -4.97 -12.57 -14.66
C PRO A 169 -6.46 -12.50 -15.01
N LEU A 170 -7.32 -13.02 -14.14
CA LEU A 170 -8.77 -12.85 -14.22
C LEU A 170 -9.24 -11.55 -13.58
N GLY A 171 -8.46 -11.01 -12.65
CA GLY A 171 -8.66 -9.74 -11.99
C GLY A 171 -7.37 -9.19 -11.40
N ILE A 172 -7.32 -7.87 -11.23
CA ILE A 172 -6.17 -7.20 -10.61
C ILE A 172 -6.62 -6.32 -9.44
N GLY A 173 -5.80 -6.27 -8.39
CA GLY A 173 -5.93 -5.31 -7.29
C GLY A 173 -4.91 -4.20 -7.47
N ILE A 174 -5.36 -2.95 -7.44
CA ILE A 174 -4.50 -1.78 -7.57
C ILE A 174 -5.01 -0.64 -6.68
N SER A 175 -4.08 0.23 -6.25
CA SER A 175 -4.40 1.54 -5.69
C SER A 175 -4.11 2.60 -6.75
N THR A 176 -5.13 3.35 -7.18
CA THR A 176 -4.97 4.34 -8.26
C THR A 176 -4.42 5.66 -7.74
N GLY A 177 -3.59 6.32 -8.57
CA GLY A 177 -3.09 7.66 -8.29
C GLY A 177 -4.13 8.77 -8.53
N LYS A 178 -3.69 10.03 -8.37
CA LYS A 178 -4.57 11.22 -8.51
C LYS A 178 -4.45 11.95 -9.86
N HIS A 179 -3.60 11.49 -10.76
CA HIS A 179 -3.47 12.09 -12.09
C HIS A 179 -4.60 11.58 -12.98
N PHE A 180 -5.71 12.31 -12.99
CA PHE A 180 -6.98 11.87 -13.57
C PHE A 180 -6.88 11.31 -14.99
N GLU A 181 -6.26 12.04 -15.91
CA GLU A 181 -6.21 11.64 -17.32
C GLU A 181 -5.49 10.31 -17.51
N ARG A 182 -4.33 10.14 -16.88
CA ARG A 182 -3.54 8.90 -16.99
C ARG A 182 -4.22 7.72 -16.32
N VAL A 183 -4.77 7.95 -15.11
CA VAL A 183 -5.52 6.91 -14.40
C VAL A 183 -6.76 6.48 -15.20
N PHE A 184 -7.41 7.45 -15.86
CA PHE A 184 -8.53 7.18 -16.75
C PHE A 184 -8.11 6.29 -17.93
N ASP A 185 -7.03 6.66 -18.65
CA ASP A 185 -6.53 5.90 -19.79
C ASP A 185 -6.13 4.47 -19.38
N THR A 186 -5.40 4.32 -18.27
CA THR A 186 -5.02 3.01 -17.71
C THR A 186 -6.25 2.18 -17.35
N THR A 187 -7.27 2.80 -16.71
CA THR A 187 -8.53 2.14 -16.36
C THR A 187 -9.28 1.62 -17.58
N PHE A 188 -9.32 2.43 -18.63
CA PHE A 188 -9.96 2.01 -19.89
C PHE A 188 -9.20 0.90 -20.57
N MET A 189 -7.89 0.94 -20.55
CA MET A 189 -7.03 -0.09 -21.12
C MET A 189 -7.23 -1.42 -20.43
N LEU A 190 -7.19 -1.46 -19.11
CA LEU A 190 -7.31 -2.70 -18.32
C LEU A 190 -8.74 -3.28 -18.30
N ARG A 191 -9.71 -2.57 -18.87
CA ARG A 191 -11.09 -3.05 -19.07
C ARG A 191 -11.72 -3.60 -17.78
N ASP A 192 -12.16 -4.86 -17.81
CA ASP A 192 -12.91 -5.52 -16.73
C ASP A 192 -12.00 -6.22 -15.71
N LEU A 193 -10.67 -6.04 -15.82
CA LEU A 193 -9.74 -6.67 -14.91
C LEU A 193 -9.79 -6.09 -13.50
N PHE A 194 -10.30 -4.86 -13.32
CA PHE A 194 -10.50 -4.30 -11.99
C PHE A 194 -11.69 -3.33 -11.93
N ASP A 195 -12.27 -3.20 -10.74
CA ASP A 195 -13.26 -2.19 -10.43
C ASP A 195 -12.58 -0.86 -10.10
N PHE A 196 -12.97 0.19 -10.82
CA PHE A 196 -12.37 1.50 -10.61
C PHE A 196 -12.72 2.09 -9.25
N THR A 197 -11.70 2.31 -8.44
CA THR A 197 -11.84 2.90 -7.11
C THR A 197 -11.24 4.30 -7.07
N VAL A 198 -12.01 5.26 -6.54
CA VAL A 198 -11.54 6.62 -6.26
C VAL A 198 -11.61 6.87 -4.76
N SER A 199 -10.45 6.95 -4.12
CA SER A 199 -10.36 7.28 -2.70
C SER A 199 -10.49 8.79 -2.51
N VAL A 200 -11.72 9.32 -2.44
CA VAL A 200 -11.97 10.75 -2.21
C VAL A 200 -11.68 11.18 -0.78
N GLN A 201 -11.83 10.25 0.16
CA GLN A 201 -11.67 10.37 1.62
C GLN A 201 -12.67 11.32 2.28
N SER A 202 -12.92 12.50 1.74
CA SER A 202 -14.01 13.42 2.06
C SER A 202 -14.39 14.24 0.82
N MET A 203 -15.62 14.71 0.77
CA MET A 203 -16.10 15.66 -0.25
C MET A 203 -16.07 17.11 0.26
N ASN A 204 -15.70 17.34 1.52
CA ASN A 204 -15.61 18.63 2.16
C ASN A 204 -14.22 19.25 1.97
N GLN A 205 -14.12 20.42 1.34
CA GLN A 205 -12.85 21.08 1.05
C GLN A 205 -12.07 21.44 2.34
N ASP A 206 -12.76 21.90 3.39
CA ASP A 206 -12.09 22.24 4.68
C ASP A 206 -11.43 21.02 5.33
N VAL A 207 -12.01 19.82 5.13
CA VAL A 207 -11.45 18.55 5.57
C VAL A 207 -10.25 18.16 4.72
N LEU A 208 -10.34 18.31 3.41
CA LEU A 208 -9.24 18.04 2.49
C LEU A 208 -8.03 18.93 2.79
N ASP A 209 -8.26 20.23 2.99
CA ASP A 209 -7.21 21.19 3.33
C ASP A 209 -6.56 20.85 4.69
N ALA A 210 -7.37 20.47 5.70
CA ALA A 210 -6.88 20.08 7.01
C ALA A 210 -6.07 18.78 6.99
N THR A 211 -6.27 17.94 5.98
CA THR A 211 -5.57 16.65 5.82
C THR A 211 -4.45 16.69 4.77
N GLY A 212 -4.15 17.86 4.20
CA GLY A 212 -3.13 18.02 3.16
C GLY A 212 -3.45 17.22 1.88
N ARG A 213 -4.76 17.07 1.58
CA ARG A 213 -5.22 16.26 0.46
C ARG A 213 -5.87 17.08 -0.64
N THR A 214 -5.58 16.74 -1.88
CA THR A 214 -6.28 17.25 -3.06
C THR A 214 -7.01 16.10 -3.74
N ASN A 215 -8.27 16.29 -4.06
CA ASN A 215 -9.08 15.32 -4.81
C ASN A 215 -9.09 15.63 -6.31
N ILE A 216 -9.51 14.64 -7.09
CA ILE A 216 -9.91 14.84 -8.48
C ILE A 216 -11.09 15.82 -8.49
N PRO A 217 -11.11 16.83 -9.40
CA PRO A 217 -12.23 17.76 -9.49
C PRO A 217 -13.56 17.03 -9.64
N VAL A 218 -14.57 17.42 -8.86
CA VAL A 218 -15.89 16.78 -8.82
C VAL A 218 -16.52 16.67 -10.21
N THR A 219 -16.37 17.68 -11.06
CA THR A 219 -16.87 17.68 -12.44
C THR A 219 -16.22 16.61 -13.31
N LYS A 220 -14.91 16.39 -13.16
CA LYS A 220 -14.17 15.32 -13.85
C LYS A 220 -14.61 13.96 -13.33
N TYR A 221 -14.74 13.82 -12.02
CA TYR A 221 -15.16 12.57 -11.39
C TYR A 221 -16.60 12.19 -11.85
N LYS A 222 -17.55 13.12 -11.83
CA LYS A 222 -18.93 12.89 -12.32
C LYS A 222 -18.97 12.47 -13.80
N LYS A 223 -18.18 13.10 -14.65
CA LYS A 223 -18.05 12.72 -16.06
C LYS A 223 -17.54 11.28 -16.18
N PHE A 224 -16.56 10.92 -15.39
CA PHE A 224 -15.93 9.63 -15.42
C PHE A 224 -16.87 8.49 -14.95
N THR A 225 -17.54 8.65 -13.81
CA THR A 225 -18.54 7.69 -13.34
C THR A 225 -19.65 7.47 -14.37
N THR A 226 -20.06 8.56 -15.05
CA THR A 226 -21.06 8.49 -16.12
C THR A 226 -20.58 7.62 -17.30
N VAL A 227 -19.34 7.84 -17.77
CA VAL A 227 -18.78 7.08 -18.90
C VAL A 227 -18.60 5.60 -18.54
N LEU A 228 -18.08 5.29 -17.35
CA LEU A 228 -17.91 3.91 -16.90
C LEU A 228 -19.26 3.20 -16.81
N ARG A 229 -20.27 3.85 -16.22
CA ARG A 229 -21.62 3.28 -16.12
C ARG A 229 -22.24 3.01 -17.48
N GLN A 230 -22.09 3.92 -18.46
CA GLN A 230 -22.55 3.69 -19.84
C GLN A 230 -21.92 2.47 -20.49
N LYS A 231 -20.73 2.09 -20.03
CA LYS A 231 -20.01 0.87 -20.45
C LYS A 231 -20.31 -0.35 -19.56
N GLY A 232 -21.29 -0.27 -18.67
CA GLY A 232 -21.68 -1.35 -17.77
C GLY A 232 -20.66 -1.61 -16.63
N ARG A 233 -19.72 -0.68 -16.38
CA ARG A 233 -18.67 -0.83 -15.37
C ARG A 233 -19.03 -0.19 -14.05
N SER A 234 -18.64 -0.87 -12.96
CA SER A 234 -18.80 -0.38 -11.59
C SER A 234 -17.77 0.68 -11.22
N THR A 235 -18.12 1.52 -10.26
CA THR A 235 -17.23 2.46 -9.62
C THR A 235 -17.36 2.35 -8.12
N THR A 236 -16.22 2.38 -7.41
CA THR A 236 -16.18 2.43 -5.95
C THR A 236 -15.61 3.76 -5.52
N SER A 237 -16.17 4.35 -4.47
CA SER A 237 -15.58 5.51 -3.78
C SER A 237 -15.26 5.15 -2.35
N GLU A 238 -14.11 5.63 -1.87
CA GLU A 238 -13.69 5.42 -0.49
C GLU A 238 -13.66 6.73 0.26
N THR A 239 -14.14 6.71 1.49
CA THR A 239 -14.08 7.82 2.44
C THR A 239 -13.46 7.38 3.74
N ILE A 240 -12.92 8.32 4.50
CA ILE A 240 -12.43 8.09 5.86
C ILE A 240 -13.21 8.97 6.82
N VAL A 241 -13.64 8.38 7.94
CA VAL A 241 -14.41 9.08 8.97
C VAL A 241 -14.00 8.65 10.38
N PRO A 242 -13.92 9.60 11.33
CA PRO A 242 -13.94 11.05 11.16
C PRO A 242 -12.58 11.61 10.77
N LEU A 243 -12.53 12.49 9.78
CA LEU A 243 -11.35 13.31 9.49
C LEU A 243 -11.43 14.66 10.23
N PRO A 244 -10.30 15.40 10.42
CA PRO A 244 -10.30 16.72 11.04
C PRO A 244 -11.27 17.67 10.35
N LYS A 245 -12.02 18.45 11.13
CA LYS A 245 -13.08 19.37 10.67
C LYS A 245 -14.30 18.70 10.00
N GLU A 246 -14.35 17.37 9.87
CA GLU A 246 -15.55 16.71 9.38
C GLU A 246 -16.66 16.76 10.43
N SER A 247 -17.82 17.23 10.03
CA SER A 247 -19.05 17.18 10.82
C SER A 247 -19.97 16.09 10.28
N LEU A 248 -20.88 15.59 11.11
CA LEU A 248 -21.89 14.65 10.65
C LEU A 248 -22.69 15.20 9.45
N LYS A 249 -22.99 16.50 9.48
CA LYS A 249 -23.73 17.17 8.39
C LYS A 249 -22.91 17.20 7.10
N SER A 250 -21.62 17.56 7.16
CA SER A 250 -20.75 17.60 5.96
C SER A 250 -20.47 16.21 5.41
N PHE A 251 -20.31 15.22 6.29
CA PHE A 251 -20.16 13.83 5.90
C PHE A 251 -21.38 13.31 5.11
N PHE A 252 -22.58 13.47 5.65
CA PHE A 252 -23.79 13.05 4.93
C PHE A 252 -24.00 13.82 3.62
N LYS A 253 -23.72 15.13 3.60
CA LYS A 253 -23.72 15.88 2.35
C LYS A 253 -22.77 15.27 1.31
N GLY A 254 -21.56 14.88 1.72
CA GLY A 254 -20.62 14.18 0.85
C GLY A 254 -21.13 12.84 0.34
N MET A 255 -21.83 12.08 1.19
CA MET A 255 -22.51 10.83 0.76
C MET A 255 -23.56 11.11 -0.30
N ASP A 256 -24.41 12.12 -0.09
CA ASP A 256 -25.44 12.52 -1.07
C ASP A 256 -24.81 12.90 -2.41
N GLU A 257 -23.72 13.67 -2.41
CA GLU A 257 -22.98 14.04 -3.62
C GLU A 257 -22.45 12.80 -4.37
N LEU A 258 -21.90 11.81 -3.66
CA LEU A 258 -21.43 10.55 -4.27
C LEU A 258 -22.59 9.72 -4.85
N ILE A 259 -23.74 9.68 -4.17
CA ILE A 259 -24.97 9.03 -4.65
C ILE A 259 -25.49 9.71 -5.92
N GLU A 260 -25.53 11.05 -5.93
CA GLU A 260 -25.92 11.83 -7.10
C GLU A 260 -25.00 11.61 -8.30
N MET A 261 -23.71 11.39 -8.06
CA MET A 261 -22.74 11.00 -9.09
C MET A 261 -22.92 9.57 -9.60
N LYS A 262 -23.86 8.80 -8.98
CA LYS A 262 -24.14 7.41 -9.34
C LYS A 262 -22.92 6.50 -9.16
N VAL A 263 -22.14 6.74 -8.11
CA VAL A 263 -21.10 5.80 -7.65
C VAL A 263 -21.77 4.48 -7.27
N SER A 264 -21.25 3.36 -7.77
CA SER A 264 -21.89 2.04 -7.60
C SER A 264 -21.76 1.52 -6.17
N ARG A 265 -20.64 1.81 -5.52
CA ARG A 265 -20.34 1.41 -4.13
C ARG A 265 -19.58 2.51 -3.39
N ILE A 266 -20.00 2.81 -2.19
CA ILE A 266 -19.30 3.73 -1.28
C ILE A 266 -18.83 2.92 -0.08
N VAL A 267 -17.54 3.00 0.22
CA VAL A 267 -16.90 2.35 1.37
C VAL A 267 -16.42 3.45 2.33
N SER A 268 -16.94 3.46 3.54
CA SER A 268 -16.49 4.39 4.58
C SER A 268 -15.60 3.67 5.58
N ASN A 269 -14.33 4.04 5.60
CA ASN A 269 -13.34 3.50 6.50
C ASN A 269 -13.27 4.36 7.78
N THR A 270 -13.10 3.73 8.93
CA THR A 270 -12.80 4.45 10.17
C THR A 270 -11.35 4.92 10.14
N ILE A 271 -11.09 6.16 10.58
CA ILE A 271 -9.71 6.66 10.72
C ILE A 271 -8.94 5.79 11.72
N MET A 272 -7.75 5.39 11.35
CA MET A 272 -6.79 4.73 12.24
C MET A 272 -5.76 5.76 12.70
N LEU A 273 -5.48 5.78 14.00
CA LEU A 273 -4.45 6.63 14.60
C LEU A 273 -3.10 5.94 14.46
N LEU A 274 -2.53 6.00 13.26
CA LEU A 274 -1.31 5.27 12.92
C LEU A 274 -0.07 5.93 13.51
N ASP A 275 0.80 5.12 14.10
CA ASP A 275 2.15 5.54 14.51
C ASP A 275 2.93 6.08 13.29
N GLY A 276 3.75 7.11 13.49
CA GLY A 276 4.50 7.77 12.42
C GLY A 276 3.68 8.75 11.58
N THR A 277 2.40 8.98 11.90
CA THR A 277 1.57 10.04 11.33
C THR A 277 1.33 11.15 12.35
N VAL A 278 0.71 12.27 11.93
CA VAL A 278 0.33 13.34 12.86
C VAL A 278 -0.65 12.89 13.93
N TYR A 279 -1.29 11.74 13.77
CA TYR A 279 -2.25 11.17 14.75
C TYR A 279 -1.57 10.49 15.92
N GLU A 280 -0.25 10.27 15.89
CA GLU A 280 0.55 9.90 17.06
C GLU A 280 0.74 11.08 18.01
N ASP A 281 0.71 12.32 17.48
CA ASP A 281 0.88 13.52 18.27
C ASP A 281 -0.38 13.82 19.12
N LYS A 282 -0.16 13.83 20.43
CA LYS A 282 -1.23 14.10 21.40
C LYS A 282 -1.82 15.49 21.25
N GLU A 283 -1.01 16.52 20.94
CA GLU A 283 -1.49 17.89 20.73
C GLU A 283 -2.44 17.95 19.51
N TYR A 284 -2.09 17.24 18.44
CA TYR A 284 -2.93 17.14 17.25
C TYR A 284 -4.25 16.43 17.54
N THR A 285 -4.20 15.28 18.22
CA THR A 285 -5.40 14.51 18.53
C THR A 285 -6.32 15.22 19.54
N ASP A 286 -5.77 15.91 20.55
CA ASP A 286 -6.52 16.73 21.49
C ASP A 286 -7.18 17.94 20.79
N LYS A 287 -6.47 18.62 19.88
CA LYS A 287 -6.99 19.74 19.08
C LYS A 287 -8.25 19.39 18.30
N TYR A 288 -8.32 18.19 17.75
CA TYR A 288 -9.48 17.75 16.96
C TYR A 288 -10.43 16.84 17.76
N GLY A 289 -10.18 16.63 19.04
CA GLY A 289 -11.04 15.89 19.95
C GLY A 289 -11.08 14.37 19.71
N TYR A 290 -10.02 13.81 19.14
CA TYR A 290 -9.93 12.37 18.90
C TYR A 290 -9.85 11.61 20.24
N LYS A 291 -10.62 10.52 20.31
CA LYS A 291 -10.58 9.56 21.42
C LYS A 291 -10.37 8.18 20.83
N ALA A 292 -9.16 7.65 20.97
CA ALA A 292 -8.83 6.32 20.53
C ALA A 292 -9.70 5.27 21.22
N LYS A 293 -10.18 4.30 20.46
CA LYS A 293 -10.86 3.12 20.92
C LYS A 293 -10.41 1.94 20.10
N TYR A 294 -10.43 0.77 20.70
CA TYR A 294 -10.07 -0.47 20.02
C TYR A 294 -11.33 -1.27 19.72
N ARG A 295 -11.32 -1.97 18.59
CA ARG A 295 -12.37 -2.91 18.21
C ARG A 295 -11.76 -4.22 17.72
N LEU A 296 -12.48 -5.30 17.89
CA LEU A 296 -12.14 -6.58 17.28
C LEU A 296 -12.43 -6.50 15.77
N LEU A 297 -11.46 -6.93 14.97
CA LEU A 297 -11.67 -7.03 13.53
C LEU A 297 -12.59 -8.20 13.21
N PRO A 298 -13.68 -7.99 12.44
CA PRO A 298 -14.56 -9.08 12.02
C PRO A 298 -13.78 -10.12 11.20
N LEU A 299 -14.03 -11.39 11.46
CA LEU A 299 -13.40 -12.53 10.77
C LEU A 299 -11.87 -12.63 10.91
N ARG A 300 -11.26 -11.82 11.75
CA ARG A 300 -9.84 -11.85 12.07
C ARG A 300 -9.59 -12.53 13.41
N PHE A 301 -9.69 -13.85 13.39
CA PHE A 301 -9.42 -14.69 14.57
C PHE A 301 -8.84 -16.03 14.12
N GLY A 302 -8.10 -16.67 15.01
CA GLY A 302 -7.48 -17.96 14.75
C GLY A 302 -7.15 -18.69 16.06
N ILE A 303 -6.62 -19.90 15.93
CA ILE A 303 -6.07 -20.67 17.04
C ILE A 303 -4.58 -20.78 16.83
N TYR A 304 -3.81 -20.25 17.76
CA TYR A 304 -2.35 -20.28 17.74
C TYR A 304 -1.85 -20.91 19.04
N GLY A 305 -1.08 -21.99 18.94
CA GLY A 305 -0.59 -22.69 20.12
C GLY A 305 -1.70 -23.26 21.03
N GLY A 306 -2.89 -23.52 20.48
CA GLY A 306 -4.06 -23.99 21.23
C GLY A 306 -4.93 -22.86 21.85
N GLU A 307 -4.51 -21.61 21.73
CA GLU A 307 -5.25 -20.44 22.25
C GLU A 307 -6.01 -19.71 21.14
N LYS A 308 -7.21 -19.21 21.48
CA LYS A 308 -7.99 -18.36 20.59
C LYS A 308 -7.41 -16.95 20.60
N VAL A 309 -7.00 -16.45 19.43
CA VAL A 309 -6.44 -15.12 19.24
C VAL A 309 -7.36 -14.31 18.35
N PHE A 310 -7.54 -13.04 18.70
CA PHE A 310 -8.34 -12.08 17.95
C PHE A 310 -7.46 -10.89 17.55
N GLU A 311 -7.63 -10.44 16.32
CA GLU A 311 -6.98 -9.21 15.87
C GLU A 311 -7.80 -7.99 16.34
N VAL A 312 -7.12 -6.99 16.83
CA VAL A 312 -7.69 -5.74 17.36
C VAL A 312 -7.07 -4.56 16.61
N GLU A 313 -7.88 -3.65 16.17
CA GLU A 313 -7.42 -2.38 15.58
C GLU A 313 -7.84 -1.16 16.40
#